data_85afec1c2cecf94ca52acb1708215312
#
_entry.id   85afec1c2cecf94ca52acb1708215312
#
_cell.length_a   1.000
_cell.length_b   1.000
_cell.length_c   1.000
_cell.angle_alpha   90.00
_cell.angle_beta   90.00
_cell.angle_gamma   90.00
#
_symmetry.space_group_name_H-M   'P 1'
#
loop_
_entity.id
_entity.type
_entity.pdbx_description
1 polymer ?
#
loop_
_entity_poly.entity_id
_entity_poly.type
_entity_poly.pdbx_seq_one_letter_code
_entity_poly.pdbx_strand_id
1 'polypeptide(L)'
;MHICIVRHGETDWNLDGRIQGQMDIPLNSNGRIQAELCATAINFEKWDVIVSSTLKRAKETAEIIANKLQIKNIYENAKLVERDYGSATGILRKDYLEYNSTVFGKESKEELSIRMRNAIDEIANSFFPKNVIVVSHGSAICSLFSTFPSKYEGQSMERLHNACISLINFNGKHYETVFYNRKPNKII
;
A
#
# COMPACT_ATOMS: atom_id res chain seq x y z
N MET A 1 -13.19 12.55 -6.47
CA MET A 1 -12.92 11.45 -5.53
C MET A 1 -11.44 11.41 -5.26
N HIS A 2 -11.06 11.46 -3.98
CA HIS A 2 -9.68 11.21 -3.58
C HIS A 2 -9.52 9.73 -3.18
N ILE A 3 -8.41 9.11 -3.59
CA ILE A 3 -8.01 7.80 -3.14
C ILE A 3 -6.65 7.94 -2.46
N CYS A 4 -6.65 7.79 -1.14
CA CYS A 4 -5.46 7.85 -0.31
C CYS A 4 -4.88 6.44 -0.18
N ILE A 5 -3.67 6.22 -0.68
CA ILE A 5 -3.02 4.92 -0.66
C ILE A 5 -1.95 4.92 0.42
N VAL A 6 -2.10 4.00 1.38
CA VAL A 6 -1.27 3.88 2.57
C VAL A 6 -0.54 2.54 2.54
N ARG A 7 0.78 2.55 2.73
CA ARG A 7 1.52 1.35 3.03
C ARG A 7 1.31 0.96 4.49
N HIS A 8 1.13 -0.34 4.78
CA HIS A 8 1.03 -0.83 6.17
C HIS A 8 2.19 -0.34 7.05
N GLY A 9 1.95 -0.25 8.35
CA GLY A 9 2.94 0.06 9.37
C GLY A 9 4.07 -0.98 9.46
N GLU A 10 5.09 -0.72 10.25
CA GLU A 10 6.26 -1.59 10.39
C GLU A 10 5.91 -2.95 11.00
N THR A 11 6.60 -4.00 10.54
CA THR A 11 6.62 -5.34 11.10
C THR A 11 8.05 -5.71 11.50
N ASP A 12 8.25 -6.73 12.34
CA ASP A 12 9.60 -7.20 12.69
C ASP A 12 10.39 -7.63 11.46
N TRP A 13 9.75 -8.25 10.46
CA TRP A 13 10.41 -8.59 9.20
C TRP A 13 10.80 -7.37 8.35
N ASN A 14 10.15 -6.22 8.52
CA ASN A 14 10.63 -4.97 7.93
C ASN A 14 11.92 -4.49 8.60
N LEU A 15 11.97 -4.57 9.93
CA LEU A 15 13.13 -4.22 10.74
C LEU A 15 14.33 -5.11 10.41
N ASP A 16 14.11 -6.42 10.33
CA ASP A 16 15.13 -7.42 9.96
C ASP A 16 15.58 -7.30 8.49
N GLY A 17 14.84 -6.58 7.66
CA GLY A 17 15.12 -6.50 6.22
C GLY A 17 14.75 -7.76 5.44
N ARG A 18 13.82 -8.59 5.93
CA ARG A 18 13.33 -9.80 5.25
C ARG A 18 12.25 -9.48 4.22
N ILE A 19 12.22 -10.28 3.16
CA ILE A 19 11.13 -10.28 2.18
C ILE A 19 9.93 -10.98 2.79
N GLN A 20 8.81 -10.26 2.95
CA GLN A 20 7.60 -10.81 3.56
C GLN A 20 6.70 -11.52 2.54
N GLY A 21 6.62 -10.99 1.31
CA GLY A 21 5.65 -11.48 0.36
C GLY A 21 4.25 -11.51 0.96
N GLN A 22 3.56 -12.64 0.76
CA GLN A 22 2.22 -12.86 1.29
C GLN A 22 2.19 -13.58 2.66
N MET A 23 3.36 -13.77 3.30
CA MET A 23 3.39 -14.22 4.69
C MET A 23 2.68 -13.24 5.62
N ASP A 24 1.92 -13.79 6.57
CA ASP A 24 0.99 -13.02 7.38
C ASP A 24 1.63 -12.53 8.70
N ILE A 25 2.66 -11.72 8.57
CA ILE A 25 3.40 -11.11 9.68
C ILE A 25 2.60 -9.91 10.23
N PRO A 26 2.35 -9.84 11.57
CA PRO A 26 1.61 -8.73 12.19
C PRO A 26 2.44 -7.45 12.27
N LEU A 27 1.79 -6.33 12.61
CA LEU A 27 2.49 -5.10 12.98
C LEU A 27 3.31 -5.30 14.27
N ASN A 28 4.45 -4.63 14.36
CA ASN A 28 5.14 -4.45 15.63
C ASN A 28 4.61 -3.19 16.36
N SER A 29 5.13 -2.90 17.55
CA SER A 29 4.71 -1.73 18.34
C SER A 29 4.94 -0.41 17.60
N ASN A 30 6.05 -0.27 16.90
CA ASN A 30 6.34 0.92 16.10
C ASN A 30 5.38 1.06 14.90
N GLY A 31 5.02 -0.05 14.26
CA GLY A 31 4.05 -0.05 13.16
C GLY A 31 2.67 0.46 13.57
N ARG A 32 2.21 0.17 14.80
CA ARG A 32 0.97 0.71 15.36
C ARG A 32 1.04 2.22 15.56
N ILE A 33 2.14 2.71 16.13
CA ILE A 33 2.39 4.16 16.27
C ILE A 33 2.42 4.85 14.91
N GLN A 34 3.06 4.24 13.93
CA GLN A 34 3.10 4.76 12.56
C GLN A 34 1.70 4.85 11.92
N ALA A 35 0.83 3.87 12.18
CA ALA A 35 -0.56 3.89 11.70
C ALA A 35 -1.38 5.02 12.34
N GLU A 36 -1.19 5.29 13.63
CA GLU A 36 -1.84 6.43 14.31
C GLU A 36 -1.36 7.77 13.76
N LEU A 37 -0.06 7.93 13.53
CA LEU A 37 0.52 9.13 12.90
C LEU A 37 -0.01 9.32 11.48
N CYS A 38 -0.15 8.21 10.73
CA CYS A 38 -0.74 8.24 9.39
C CYS A 38 -2.18 8.77 9.44
N ALA A 39 -3.01 8.25 10.35
CA ALA A 39 -4.38 8.73 10.53
C ALA A 39 -4.44 10.24 10.84
N THR A 40 -3.55 10.73 11.71
CA THR A 40 -3.46 12.16 12.01
C THR A 40 -3.10 12.98 10.78
N ALA A 41 -2.14 12.51 10.00
CA ALA A 41 -1.64 13.22 8.81
C ALA A 41 -2.66 13.30 7.67
N ILE A 42 -3.58 12.32 7.55
CA ILE A 42 -4.61 12.31 6.52
C ILE A 42 -5.94 12.94 6.96
N ASN A 43 -6.03 13.48 8.16
CA ASN A 43 -7.24 14.10 8.70
C ASN A 43 -7.55 15.49 8.09
N PHE A 44 -6.94 15.84 6.98
CA PHE A 44 -7.23 17.06 6.20
C PHE A 44 -8.45 16.90 5.28
N GLU A 45 -8.95 15.70 5.12
CA GLU A 45 -10.03 15.33 4.23
C GLU A 45 -11.04 14.44 4.96
N LYS A 46 -12.30 14.51 4.55
CA LYS A 46 -13.31 13.55 5.00
C LYS A 46 -13.18 12.26 4.18
N TRP A 47 -12.94 11.16 4.89
CA TRP A 47 -12.86 9.83 4.30
C TRP A 47 -14.12 9.04 4.61
N ASP A 48 -14.71 8.40 3.60
CA ASP A 48 -15.99 7.71 3.72
C ASP A 48 -15.81 6.20 3.90
N VAL A 49 -14.73 5.64 3.36
CA VAL A 49 -14.50 4.20 3.25
C VAL A 49 -13.02 3.88 3.41
N ILE A 50 -12.72 2.72 4.02
CA ILE A 50 -11.40 2.10 3.97
C ILE A 50 -11.51 0.75 3.27
N VAL A 51 -10.59 0.47 2.34
CA VAL A 51 -10.41 -0.84 1.72
C VAL A 51 -8.99 -1.32 2.00
N SER A 52 -8.84 -2.47 2.67
CA SER A 52 -7.53 -3.03 3.00
C SER A 52 -7.22 -4.31 2.27
N SER A 53 -5.93 -4.60 2.13
CA SER A 53 -5.44 -5.95 1.85
C SER A 53 -5.90 -6.91 2.96
N THR A 54 -6.05 -8.19 2.62
CA THR A 54 -6.43 -9.25 3.55
C THR A 54 -5.33 -9.67 4.53
N LEU A 55 -4.07 -9.19 4.36
CA LEU A 55 -2.96 -9.53 5.24
C LEU A 55 -3.03 -8.74 6.56
N LYS A 56 -2.76 -9.42 7.70
CA LYS A 56 -2.91 -8.89 9.07
C LYS A 56 -2.32 -7.50 9.25
N ARG A 57 -1.08 -7.25 8.80
CA ARG A 57 -0.41 -5.95 8.93
C ARG A 57 -1.16 -4.81 8.25
N ALA A 58 -1.81 -5.08 7.11
CA ALA A 58 -2.60 -4.07 6.40
C ALA A 58 -3.97 -3.89 7.04
N LYS A 59 -4.61 -4.97 7.48
CA LYS A 59 -5.89 -4.93 8.20
C LYS A 59 -5.74 -4.15 9.51
N GLU A 60 -4.76 -4.49 10.33
CA GLU A 60 -4.51 -3.80 11.60
C GLU A 60 -4.18 -2.31 11.37
N THR A 61 -3.41 -1.97 10.33
CA THR A 61 -3.17 -0.57 9.95
C THR A 61 -4.49 0.14 9.59
N ALA A 62 -5.35 -0.50 8.80
CA ALA A 62 -6.65 0.04 8.41
C ALA A 62 -7.59 0.24 9.59
N GLU A 63 -7.63 -0.71 10.53
CA GLU A 63 -8.44 -0.65 11.75
C GLU A 63 -8.01 0.52 12.67
N ILE A 64 -6.69 0.71 12.85
CA ILE A 64 -6.15 1.84 13.63
C ILE A 64 -6.55 3.18 13.00
N ILE A 65 -6.41 3.29 11.67
CA ILE A 65 -6.81 4.49 10.92
C ILE A 65 -8.32 4.72 11.04
N ALA A 66 -9.13 3.68 10.85
CA ALA A 66 -10.59 3.75 10.93
C ALA A 66 -11.07 4.22 12.30
N ASN A 67 -10.51 3.64 13.36
CA ASN A 67 -10.84 4.01 14.75
C ASN A 67 -10.51 5.49 15.03
N LYS A 68 -9.34 5.96 14.59
CA LYS A 68 -8.90 7.34 14.80
C LYS A 68 -9.75 8.35 14.03
N LEU A 69 -10.15 8.02 12.79
CA LEU A 69 -10.95 8.88 11.91
C LEU A 69 -12.46 8.63 12.03
N GLN A 70 -12.89 7.71 12.89
CA GLN A 70 -14.28 7.31 13.10
C GLN A 70 -14.99 6.81 11.82
N ILE A 71 -14.24 6.11 10.96
CA ILE A 71 -14.76 5.51 9.73
C ILE A 71 -15.36 4.14 10.06
N LYS A 72 -16.63 3.93 9.75
CA LYS A 72 -17.35 2.67 10.04
C LYS A 72 -17.27 1.64 8.91
N ASN A 73 -17.03 2.10 7.70
CA ASN A 73 -17.08 1.26 6.51
C ASN A 73 -15.65 0.77 6.16
N ILE A 74 -15.33 -0.44 6.61
CA ILE A 74 -14.06 -1.12 6.33
C ILE A 74 -14.36 -2.35 5.48
N TYR A 75 -13.67 -2.49 4.36
CA TYR A 75 -13.77 -3.62 3.43
C TYR A 75 -12.40 -4.24 3.19
N GLU A 76 -12.39 -5.51 2.79
CA GLU A 76 -11.18 -6.22 2.39
C GLU A 76 -11.21 -6.49 0.88
N ASN A 77 -10.04 -6.43 0.25
CA ASN A 77 -9.86 -6.81 -1.14
C ASN A 77 -8.57 -7.63 -1.29
N ALA A 78 -8.72 -8.92 -1.65
CA ALA A 78 -7.59 -9.84 -1.81
C ALA A 78 -6.62 -9.42 -2.94
N LYS A 79 -7.07 -8.60 -3.90
CA LYS A 79 -6.19 -8.06 -4.95
C LYS A 79 -5.20 -7.02 -4.45
N LEU A 80 -5.37 -6.50 -3.22
CA LEU A 80 -4.46 -5.54 -2.61
C LEU A 80 -3.27 -6.18 -1.86
N VAL A 81 -3.14 -7.51 -1.85
CA VAL A 81 -2.03 -8.20 -1.18
C VAL A 81 -0.67 -7.85 -1.78
N GLU A 82 0.39 -8.09 -1.00
CA GLU A 82 1.76 -7.87 -1.47
C GLU A 82 2.10 -8.82 -2.64
N ARG A 83 3.14 -8.47 -3.37
CA ARG A 83 3.74 -9.34 -4.38
C ARG A 83 4.03 -10.71 -3.80
N ASP A 84 3.64 -11.77 -4.51
CA ASP A 84 4.13 -13.10 -4.21
C ASP A 84 5.62 -13.19 -4.62
N TYR A 85 6.47 -13.46 -3.65
CA TYR A 85 7.91 -13.62 -3.88
C TYR A 85 8.32 -15.08 -4.01
N GLY A 86 7.36 -16.02 -3.99
CA GLY A 86 7.61 -17.44 -4.11
C GLY A 86 8.65 -17.91 -3.08
N SER A 87 9.63 -18.67 -3.53
CA SER A 87 10.71 -19.22 -2.68
C SER A 87 11.65 -18.17 -2.07
N ALA A 88 11.57 -16.89 -2.48
CA ALA A 88 12.33 -15.80 -1.86
C ALA A 88 11.68 -15.25 -0.59
N THR A 89 10.49 -15.71 -0.22
CA THR A 89 9.83 -15.29 1.02
C THR A 89 10.65 -15.72 2.22
N GLY A 90 10.95 -14.77 3.14
CA GLY A 90 11.78 -14.97 4.33
C GLY A 90 13.28 -14.70 4.11
N ILE A 91 13.77 -14.63 2.88
CA ILE A 91 15.16 -14.30 2.56
C ILE A 91 15.44 -12.84 2.94
N LEU A 92 16.66 -12.56 3.41
CA LEU A 92 17.09 -11.19 3.63
C LEU A 92 17.17 -10.46 2.28
N ARG A 93 16.66 -9.24 2.26
CA ARG A 93 16.59 -8.44 1.03
C ARG A 93 17.97 -8.18 0.41
N LYS A 94 19.02 -8.08 1.22
CA LYS A 94 20.41 -7.91 0.75
C LYS A 94 20.88 -9.11 -0.07
N ASP A 95 20.42 -10.31 0.30
CA ASP A 95 20.84 -11.56 -0.34
C ASP A 95 19.97 -11.89 -1.57
N TYR A 96 18.80 -11.25 -1.68
CA TYR A 96 17.84 -11.51 -2.76
C TYR A 96 18.41 -11.27 -4.17
N LEU A 97 19.32 -10.31 -4.34
CA LEU A 97 19.94 -10.03 -5.64
C LEU A 97 20.79 -11.21 -6.14
N GLU A 98 21.44 -11.94 -5.22
CA GLU A 98 22.24 -13.11 -5.54
C GLU A 98 21.36 -14.31 -5.93
N TYR A 99 20.21 -14.45 -5.29
CA TYR A 99 19.30 -15.59 -5.48
C TYR A 99 18.18 -15.34 -6.50
N ASN A 100 18.06 -14.13 -7.04
CA ASN A 100 16.90 -13.75 -7.86
C ASN A 100 16.70 -14.61 -9.10
N SER A 101 17.78 -15.15 -9.69
CA SER A 101 17.72 -16.06 -10.86
C SER A 101 17.21 -17.47 -10.52
N THR A 102 17.26 -17.86 -9.24
CA THR A 102 16.85 -19.19 -8.75
C THR A 102 15.50 -19.17 -8.01
N VAL A 103 14.82 -18.02 -7.97
CA VAL A 103 13.52 -17.89 -7.30
C VAL A 103 12.41 -18.46 -8.18
N PHE A 104 11.64 -19.40 -7.62
CA PHE A 104 10.48 -20.03 -8.25
C PHE A 104 9.17 -19.52 -7.67
N GLY A 105 8.11 -19.53 -8.48
CA GLY A 105 6.75 -19.18 -8.05
C GLY A 105 6.55 -17.70 -7.72
N LYS A 106 7.43 -16.84 -8.21
CA LYS A 106 7.34 -15.39 -8.00
C LYS A 106 6.36 -14.77 -8.99
N GLU A 107 5.41 -13.96 -8.49
CA GLU A 107 4.56 -13.10 -9.32
C GLU A 107 5.43 -12.14 -10.15
N SER A 108 5.19 -12.03 -11.44
CA SER A 108 5.89 -11.08 -12.30
C SER A 108 5.53 -9.62 -11.96
N LYS A 109 6.28 -8.66 -12.48
CA LYS A 109 5.93 -7.24 -12.29
C LYS A 109 4.67 -6.88 -13.06
N GLU A 110 4.49 -7.48 -14.22
CA GLU A 110 3.36 -7.28 -15.11
C GLU A 110 2.06 -7.79 -14.49
N GLU A 111 2.06 -9.02 -13.97
CA GLU A 111 0.91 -9.60 -13.25
C GLU A 111 0.52 -8.74 -12.04
N LEU A 112 1.50 -8.33 -11.24
CA LEU A 112 1.28 -7.44 -10.08
C LEU A 112 0.68 -6.09 -10.51
N SER A 113 1.18 -5.48 -11.58
CA SER A 113 0.69 -4.20 -12.10
C SER A 113 -0.76 -4.30 -12.55
N ILE A 114 -1.08 -5.34 -13.31
CA ILE A 114 -2.45 -5.61 -13.78
C ILE A 114 -3.39 -5.85 -12.60
N ARG A 115 -2.99 -6.69 -11.64
CA ARG A 115 -3.78 -7.00 -10.45
C ARG A 115 -4.08 -5.76 -9.62
N MET A 116 -3.05 -4.95 -9.36
CA MET A 116 -3.20 -3.73 -8.56
C MET A 116 -4.03 -2.67 -9.29
N ARG A 117 -3.86 -2.53 -10.60
CA ARG A 117 -4.67 -1.60 -11.39
C ARG A 117 -6.14 -2.02 -11.37
N ASN A 118 -6.44 -3.30 -11.59
CA ASN A 118 -7.80 -3.83 -11.51
C ASN A 118 -8.42 -3.61 -10.12
N ALA A 119 -7.65 -3.79 -9.04
CA ALA A 119 -8.13 -3.52 -7.69
C ALA A 119 -8.55 -2.07 -7.50
N ILE A 120 -7.75 -1.11 -7.98
CA ILE A 120 -8.06 0.32 -7.85
C ILE A 120 -9.24 0.71 -8.74
N ASP A 121 -9.33 0.19 -9.96
CA ASP A 121 -10.46 0.45 -10.85
C ASP A 121 -11.78 -0.08 -10.27
N GLU A 122 -11.78 -1.27 -9.66
CA GLU A 122 -12.94 -1.81 -8.94
C GLU A 122 -13.35 -0.94 -7.74
N ILE A 123 -12.38 -0.50 -6.94
CA ILE A 123 -12.62 0.38 -5.79
C ILE A 123 -13.19 1.72 -6.25
N ALA A 124 -12.57 2.33 -7.26
CA ALA A 124 -13.03 3.60 -7.81
C ALA A 124 -14.47 3.50 -8.32
N ASN A 125 -14.78 2.48 -9.11
CA ASN A 125 -16.13 2.28 -9.67
C ASN A 125 -17.18 1.98 -8.59
N SER A 126 -16.81 1.22 -7.55
CA SER A 126 -17.74 0.82 -6.48
C SER A 126 -18.08 1.97 -5.52
N PHE A 127 -17.16 2.91 -5.32
CA PHE A 127 -17.30 3.93 -4.30
C PHE A 127 -17.43 5.36 -4.83
N PHE A 128 -17.23 5.61 -6.14
CA PHE A 128 -17.41 6.97 -6.70
C PHE A 128 -18.79 7.58 -6.35
N PRO A 129 -18.87 8.83 -5.89
CA PRO A 129 -17.80 9.85 -5.74
C PRO A 129 -17.17 9.93 -4.33
N LYS A 130 -17.30 8.92 -3.47
CA LYS A 130 -16.80 8.91 -2.09
C LYS A 130 -15.27 8.89 -2.03
N ASN A 131 -14.70 9.52 -1.00
CA ASN A 131 -13.26 9.46 -0.74
C ASN A 131 -12.89 8.17 -0.02
N VAL A 132 -11.85 7.50 -0.51
CA VAL A 132 -11.45 6.16 -0.05
C VAL A 132 -10.00 6.14 0.42
N ILE A 133 -9.76 5.46 1.55
CA ILE A 133 -8.41 5.07 1.98
C ILE A 133 -8.18 3.62 1.53
N VAL A 134 -7.06 3.36 0.89
CA VAL A 134 -6.62 2.01 0.48
C VAL A 134 -5.36 1.65 1.25
N VAL A 135 -5.37 0.54 2.00
CA VAL A 135 -4.20 0.07 2.73
C VAL A 135 -3.61 -1.17 2.06
N SER A 136 -2.36 -1.07 1.63
CA SER A 136 -1.66 -2.11 0.88
C SER A 136 -0.17 -2.18 1.26
N HIS A 137 0.70 -2.64 0.35
CA HIS A 137 2.07 -3.05 0.62
C HIS A 137 3.08 -2.36 -0.32
N GLY A 138 4.37 -2.51 0.00
CA GLY A 138 5.43 -1.79 -0.68
C GLY A 138 5.49 -2.04 -2.17
N SER A 139 5.68 -3.30 -2.60
CA SER A 139 5.83 -3.61 -4.03
C SER A 139 4.53 -3.48 -4.80
N ALA A 140 3.40 -3.80 -4.15
CA ALA A 140 2.07 -3.63 -4.71
C ALA A 140 1.79 -2.15 -5.05
N ILE A 141 2.05 -1.24 -4.12
CA ILE A 141 1.86 0.20 -4.34
C ILE A 141 2.83 0.74 -5.41
N CYS A 142 4.12 0.37 -5.36
CA CYS A 142 5.08 0.76 -6.40
C CYS A 142 4.61 0.33 -7.78
N SER A 143 4.12 -0.92 -7.90
CA SER A 143 3.64 -1.47 -9.16
C SER A 143 2.38 -0.75 -9.66
N LEU A 144 1.46 -0.40 -8.76
CA LEU A 144 0.30 0.42 -9.13
C LEU A 144 0.72 1.76 -9.72
N PHE A 145 1.62 2.49 -9.04
CA PHE A 145 2.03 3.81 -9.50
C PHE A 145 2.81 3.79 -10.82
N SER A 146 3.42 2.65 -11.19
CA SER A 146 4.01 2.49 -12.52
C SER A 146 2.98 2.44 -13.66
N THR A 147 1.69 2.24 -13.34
CA THR A 147 0.60 2.20 -14.33
C THR A 147 -0.03 3.57 -14.59
N PHE A 148 0.29 4.58 -13.79
CA PHE A 148 -0.22 5.94 -13.98
C PHE A 148 0.76 6.79 -14.78
N PRO A 149 0.26 7.67 -15.69
CA PRO A 149 1.09 8.71 -16.27
C PRO A 149 1.70 9.54 -15.16
N SER A 150 3.00 9.55 -15.02
CA SER A 150 3.65 10.27 -13.93
C SER A 150 4.53 11.39 -14.45
N LYS A 151 4.52 12.52 -13.74
CA LYS A 151 5.56 13.55 -13.84
C LYS A 151 6.95 13.05 -13.38
N TYR A 152 7.01 11.79 -12.95
CA TYR A 152 8.18 11.09 -12.39
C TYR A 152 8.72 10.01 -13.34
N GLU A 153 8.36 10.04 -14.64
CA GLU A 153 8.92 9.13 -15.64
C GLU A 153 10.45 9.20 -15.64
N GLY A 154 11.08 8.04 -15.44
CA GLY A 154 12.55 7.94 -15.41
C GLY A 154 13.19 8.06 -14.02
N GLN A 155 12.46 8.37 -12.96
CA GLN A 155 12.99 8.25 -11.59
C GLN A 155 12.79 6.81 -11.09
N SER A 156 13.86 6.21 -10.56
CA SER A 156 13.72 4.96 -9.83
C SER A 156 12.75 5.19 -8.67
N MET A 157 11.65 4.42 -8.64
CA MET A 157 10.68 4.54 -7.54
C MET A 157 11.41 4.23 -6.23
N GLU A 158 11.63 5.26 -5.42
CA GLU A 158 12.24 5.09 -4.10
C GLU A 158 11.47 4.07 -3.27
N ARG A 159 12.20 3.34 -2.45
CA ARG A 159 11.60 2.40 -1.50
C ARG A 159 10.58 3.14 -0.63
N LEU A 160 9.34 2.68 -0.67
CA LEU A 160 8.28 3.23 0.16
C LEU A 160 8.63 3.08 1.65
N HIS A 161 8.44 4.15 2.41
CA HIS A 161 8.48 4.10 3.87
C HIS A 161 7.28 3.34 4.43
N ASN A 162 7.41 2.71 5.61
CA ASN A 162 6.26 2.17 6.31
C ASN A 162 5.29 3.31 6.68
N ALA A 163 3.99 3.05 6.62
CA ALA A 163 2.91 4.02 6.79
C ALA A 163 3.04 5.30 5.91
N CYS A 164 3.80 5.24 4.80
CA CYS A 164 3.81 6.34 3.85
C CYS A 164 2.45 6.46 3.16
N ILE A 165 2.20 7.67 2.70
CA ILE A 165 0.94 8.09 2.12
C ILE A 165 1.19 8.54 0.68
N SER A 166 0.33 8.11 -0.21
CA SER A 166 0.25 8.60 -1.59
C SER A 166 -1.21 8.98 -1.88
N LEU A 167 -1.41 9.99 -2.69
CA LEU A 167 -2.75 10.47 -3.03
C LEU A 167 -2.93 10.53 -4.54
N ILE A 168 -4.03 9.95 -5.00
CA ILE A 168 -4.50 10.07 -6.37
C ILE A 168 -5.89 10.70 -6.39
N ASN A 169 -6.16 11.49 -7.40
CA ASN A 169 -7.47 12.03 -7.70
C ASN A 169 -8.09 11.25 -8.86
N PHE A 170 -9.35 10.87 -8.73
CA PHE A 170 -10.13 10.22 -9.78
C PHE A 170 -11.36 11.06 -10.12
N ASN A 171 -11.50 11.46 -11.37
CA ASN A 171 -12.61 12.32 -11.84
C ASN A 171 -13.76 11.53 -12.50
N GLY A 172 -13.78 10.20 -12.39
CA GLY A 172 -14.74 9.32 -13.06
C GLY A 172 -14.23 8.71 -14.38
N LYS A 173 -13.09 9.18 -14.89
CA LYS A 173 -12.47 8.67 -16.14
C LYS A 173 -10.96 8.51 -16.04
N HIS A 174 -10.28 9.45 -15.41
CA HIS A 174 -8.83 9.53 -15.36
C HIS A 174 -8.33 9.65 -13.93
N TYR A 175 -7.17 9.05 -13.69
CA TYR A 175 -6.42 9.18 -12.45
C TYR A 175 -5.32 10.23 -12.61
N GLU A 176 -5.14 11.03 -11.57
CA GLU A 176 -4.05 11.99 -11.46
C GLU A 176 -3.31 11.77 -10.15
N THR A 177 -1.98 11.60 -10.20
CA THR A 177 -1.15 11.51 -9.00
C THR A 177 -0.96 12.90 -8.42
N VAL A 178 -1.49 13.12 -7.20
CA VAL A 178 -1.32 14.37 -6.45
C VAL A 178 0.03 14.38 -5.75
N PHE A 179 0.34 13.31 -5.02
CA PHE A 179 1.68 13.08 -4.46
C PHE A 179 1.92 11.58 -4.21
N TYR A 180 3.20 11.22 -4.05
CA TYR A 180 3.67 9.86 -3.86
C TYR A 180 4.67 9.76 -2.72
N ASN A 181 4.60 8.68 -1.90
CA ASN A 181 5.58 8.29 -0.88
C ASN A 181 5.89 9.37 0.16
N ARG A 182 4.91 10.13 0.63
CA ARG A 182 5.13 11.10 1.70
C ARG A 182 5.05 10.44 3.08
N LYS A 183 5.99 10.78 3.96
CA LYS A 183 5.92 10.40 5.37
C LYS A 183 4.82 11.17 6.08
N PRO A 184 4.13 10.59 7.09
CA PRO A 184 3.06 11.27 7.83
C PRO A 184 3.44 12.66 8.35
N ASN A 185 4.66 12.82 8.86
CA ASN A 185 5.16 14.08 9.40
C ASN A 185 5.54 15.15 8.35
N LYS A 186 5.34 14.88 7.06
CA LYS A 186 5.64 15.80 5.94
C LYS A 186 4.41 16.16 5.11
N ILE A 187 3.21 15.86 5.60
CA ILE A 187 1.95 16.14 4.90
C ILE A 187 1.31 17.45 5.38
N ILE A 188 1.73 17.94 6.54
CA ILE A 188 1.28 19.19 7.15
C ILE A 188 2.15 20.35 6.63
#